data_0ec23cb6d46efaaa159fb67217933ae1
#
_entry.id   0ec23cb6d46efaaa159fb67217933ae1
#
_cell.length_a   1.000
_cell.length_b   1.000
_cell.length_c   1.000
_cell.angle_alpha   90.00
_cell.angle_beta   90.00
_cell.angle_gamma   90.00
#
_symmetry.space_group_name_H-M   'P 1'
#
loop_
_entity.id
_entity.type
_entity.pdbx_description
1 polymer ?
#
loop_
_entity_poly.entity_id
_entity_poly.type
_entity_poly.pdbx_seq_one_letter_code
_entity_poly.pdbx_strand_id
1 'polypeptide(L)'
;MEKIAALYRREELYRENNCTAEEIKELRNDSYTEGIVNSIESEMYDLLALDEKYTSPLLSRALNYLHKFWKQLFAYRNDGEYTIDNMAPERAIRPMTVQRKNSLFFGSTQGALRSAFYNTFIETCKQAKISFQQFF
;
A
#
# COMPACT_ATOMS: atom_id res chain seq x y z
N MET A 1 -0.63 5.10 16.98
CA MET A 1 -1.26 3.87 16.41
C MET A 1 -2.76 4.05 16.16
N GLU A 2 -3.51 4.66 17.06
CA GLU A 2 -4.97 4.85 16.94
C GLU A 2 -5.40 5.66 15.71
N LYS A 3 -4.67 6.70 15.35
CA LYS A 3 -4.98 7.57 14.20
C LYS A 3 -4.90 6.82 12.86
N ILE A 4 -3.86 6.02 12.67
CA ILE A 4 -3.73 5.18 11.47
C ILE A 4 -4.85 4.13 11.42
N ALA A 5 -5.16 3.50 12.55
CA ALA A 5 -6.27 2.56 12.65
C ALA A 5 -7.63 3.21 12.35
N ALA A 6 -7.80 4.51 12.67
CA ALA A 6 -9.01 5.25 12.31
C ALA A 6 -9.13 5.43 10.79
N LEU A 7 -8.04 5.72 10.06
CA LEU A 7 -8.06 5.79 8.61
C LEU A 7 -8.44 4.45 7.98
N TYR A 8 -7.87 3.33 8.45
CA TYR A 8 -8.21 2.00 7.95
C TYR A 8 -9.68 1.63 8.23
N ARG A 9 -10.22 1.94 9.41
CA ARG A 9 -11.65 1.73 9.72
C ARG A 9 -12.57 2.49 8.78
N ARG A 10 -12.21 3.71 8.38
CA ARG A 10 -12.98 4.46 7.39
C ARG A 10 -12.99 3.78 6.03
N GLU A 11 -11.84 3.30 5.56
CA GLU A 11 -11.75 2.54 4.30
C GLU A 11 -12.62 1.27 4.32
N GLU A 12 -12.73 0.63 5.48
CA GLU A 12 -13.59 -0.54 5.67
C GLU A 12 -15.06 -0.16 5.56
N LEU A 13 -15.48 0.93 6.19
CA LEU A 13 -16.84 1.47 6.07
C LEU A 13 -17.20 1.87 4.63
N TYR A 14 -16.28 2.42 3.86
CA TYR A 14 -16.53 2.74 2.45
C TYR A 14 -16.82 1.49 1.61
N ARG A 15 -16.10 0.40 1.89
CA ARG A 15 -16.36 -0.91 1.23
C ARG A 15 -17.68 -1.51 1.65
N GLU A 16 -18.01 -1.49 2.94
CA GLU A 16 -19.26 -2.01 3.48
C GLU A 16 -20.49 -1.27 2.91
N ASN A 17 -20.37 0.03 2.71
CA ASN A 17 -21.43 0.87 2.16
C ASN A 17 -21.45 0.87 0.61
N ASN A 18 -20.55 0.14 -0.07
CA ASN A 18 -20.42 0.11 -1.52
C ASN A 18 -20.29 1.52 -2.15
N CYS A 19 -19.53 2.41 -1.51
CA CYS A 19 -19.29 3.76 -2.00
C CYS A 19 -18.58 3.72 -3.37
N THR A 20 -18.96 4.64 -4.25
CA THR A 20 -18.29 4.84 -5.54
C THR A 20 -16.90 5.46 -5.36
N ALA A 21 -16.06 5.42 -6.40
CA ALA A 21 -14.71 6.00 -6.34
C ALA A 21 -14.75 7.51 -6.08
N GLU A 22 -15.72 8.21 -6.66
CA GLU A 22 -15.93 9.65 -6.46
C GLU A 22 -16.28 9.96 -4.99
N GLU A 23 -17.24 9.21 -4.43
CA GLU A 23 -17.64 9.34 -3.02
C GLU A 23 -16.48 9.03 -2.07
N ILE A 24 -15.71 7.97 -2.33
CA ILE A 24 -14.52 7.61 -1.55
C ILE A 24 -13.50 8.75 -1.57
N LYS A 25 -13.24 9.33 -2.74
CA LYS A 25 -12.31 10.45 -2.88
C LYS A 25 -12.78 11.67 -2.06
N GLU A 26 -14.07 12.01 -2.08
CA GLU A 26 -14.63 13.09 -1.28
C GLU A 26 -14.50 12.80 0.22
N LEU A 27 -14.89 11.60 0.65
CA LEU A 27 -14.82 11.16 2.05
C LEU A 27 -13.38 11.08 2.59
N ARG A 28 -12.39 10.76 1.74
CA ARG A 28 -10.97 10.79 2.09
C ARG A 28 -10.43 12.19 2.31
N ASN A 29 -11.12 13.21 1.79
CA ASN A 29 -10.75 14.62 1.89
C ASN A 29 -11.74 15.44 2.74
N ASP A 30 -12.61 14.77 3.51
CA ASP A 30 -13.50 15.44 4.45
C ASP A 30 -12.72 16.02 5.64
N SER A 31 -13.36 16.92 6.36
CA SER A 31 -12.74 17.62 7.50
C SER A 31 -12.27 16.68 8.62
N TYR A 32 -12.95 15.56 8.80
CA TYR A 32 -12.57 14.57 9.81
C TYR A 32 -11.29 13.82 9.44
N THR A 33 -11.19 13.32 8.20
CA THR A 33 -9.99 12.64 7.70
C THR A 33 -8.81 13.61 7.66
N GLU A 34 -9.06 14.84 7.21
CA GLU A 34 -8.05 15.91 7.17
C GLU A 34 -7.52 16.24 8.58
N GLY A 35 -8.41 16.29 9.57
CA GLY A 35 -8.02 16.45 10.98
C GLY A 35 -7.12 15.34 11.49
N ILE A 36 -7.39 14.08 11.12
CA ILE A 36 -6.53 12.96 11.49
C ILE A 36 -5.16 13.08 10.83
N VAL A 37 -5.10 13.36 9.52
CA VAL A 37 -3.85 13.47 8.77
C VAL A 37 -2.99 14.62 9.29
N ASN A 38 -3.58 15.80 9.50
CA ASN A 38 -2.89 16.96 10.06
C ASN A 38 -2.37 16.68 11.48
N SER A 39 -3.11 15.92 12.28
CA SER A 39 -2.67 15.51 13.61
C SER A 39 -1.50 14.53 13.57
N ILE A 40 -1.44 13.62 12.57
CA ILE A 40 -0.28 12.74 12.37
C ILE A 40 0.93 13.57 11.92
N GLU A 41 0.73 14.52 11.03
CA GLU A 41 1.79 15.41 10.55
C GLU A 41 2.39 16.25 11.67
N SER A 42 1.54 16.85 12.51
CA SER A 42 1.98 17.62 13.69
C SER A 42 2.81 16.75 14.64
N GLU A 43 2.31 15.56 15.01
CA GLU A 43 3.08 14.65 15.88
C GLU A 43 4.43 14.24 15.26
N MET A 44 4.46 14.03 13.93
CA MET A 44 5.72 13.74 13.24
C MET A 44 6.73 14.88 13.38
N TYR A 45 6.30 16.12 13.18
CA TYR A 45 7.18 17.30 13.33
C TYR A 45 7.61 17.51 14.78
N ASP A 46 6.71 17.32 15.74
CA ASP A 46 7.03 17.40 17.16
C ASP A 46 8.12 16.39 17.56
N LEU A 47 8.00 15.15 17.06
CA LEU A 47 8.98 14.10 17.31
C LEU A 47 10.30 14.32 16.56
N LEU A 48 10.27 14.90 15.35
CA LEU A 48 11.49 15.27 14.62
C LEU A 48 12.25 16.44 15.26
N ALA A 49 11.54 17.30 15.98
CA ALA A 49 12.15 18.42 16.72
C ALA A 49 12.82 17.98 18.04
N LEU A 50 12.57 16.74 18.49
CA LEU A 50 13.26 16.22 19.69
C LEU A 50 14.74 15.98 19.42
N ASP A 51 15.58 16.26 20.44
CA ASP A 51 17.01 15.96 20.38
C ASP A 51 17.23 14.46 20.17
N GLU A 52 18.19 14.11 19.31
CA GLU A 52 18.58 12.71 19.00
C GLU A 52 18.84 11.87 20.26
N LYS A 53 19.24 12.50 21.37
CA LYS A 53 19.43 11.85 22.67
C LYS A 53 18.17 11.19 23.22
N TYR A 54 16.98 11.67 22.82
CA TYR A 54 15.68 11.17 23.29
C TYR A 54 14.97 10.27 22.29
N THR A 55 15.54 10.04 21.10
CA THR A 55 14.98 9.22 20.05
C THR A 55 15.81 7.97 19.80
N SER A 56 15.14 6.81 19.66
CA SER A 56 15.85 5.60 19.25
C SER A 56 16.24 5.68 17.76
N PRO A 57 17.36 5.04 17.34
CA PRO A 57 17.75 5.01 15.92
C PRO A 57 16.69 4.41 15.00
N LEU A 58 15.83 3.53 15.51
CA LEU A 58 14.71 2.96 14.78
C LEU A 58 13.60 3.99 14.56
N LEU A 59 13.25 4.74 15.61
CA LEU A 59 12.26 5.81 15.55
C LEU A 59 12.71 6.92 14.59
N SER A 60 13.95 7.38 14.69
CA SER A 60 14.51 8.41 13.81
C SER A 60 14.45 7.98 12.34
N ARG A 61 14.79 6.73 12.03
CA ARG A 61 14.66 6.20 10.66
C ARG A 61 13.20 6.17 10.17
N ALA A 62 12.28 5.75 11.03
CA ALA A 62 10.85 5.72 10.69
C ALA A 62 10.28 7.12 10.46
N LEU A 63 10.62 8.10 11.30
CA LEU A 63 10.20 9.49 11.16
C LEU A 63 10.77 10.13 9.90
N ASN A 64 12.05 9.93 9.61
CA ASN A 64 12.70 10.43 8.39
C ASN A 64 12.07 9.81 7.13
N TYR A 65 11.72 8.52 7.16
CA TYR A 65 11.00 7.87 6.08
C TYR A 65 9.62 8.48 5.89
N LEU A 66 8.84 8.62 6.97
CA LEU A 66 7.50 9.21 6.95
C LEU A 66 7.54 10.65 6.41
N HIS A 67 8.44 11.49 6.88
CA HIS A 67 8.62 12.85 6.42
C HIS A 67 9.01 12.91 4.93
N LYS A 68 10.00 12.11 4.51
CA LYS A 68 10.48 12.08 3.12
C LYS A 68 9.39 11.66 2.13
N PHE A 69 8.56 10.70 2.50
CA PHE A 69 7.55 10.12 1.61
C PHE A 69 6.12 10.55 1.96
N TRP A 70 5.95 11.62 2.75
CA TRP A 70 4.64 12.09 3.21
C TRP A 70 3.62 12.21 2.08
N LYS A 71 3.96 12.92 1.02
CA LYS A 71 3.07 13.14 -0.14
C LYS A 71 2.70 11.83 -0.85
N GLN A 72 3.65 10.92 -0.99
CA GLN A 72 3.43 9.64 -1.65
C GLN A 72 2.56 8.72 -0.79
N LEU A 73 2.78 8.70 0.52
CA LEU A 73 2.01 7.88 1.45
C LEU A 73 0.53 8.29 1.50
N PHE A 74 0.23 9.56 1.35
CA PHE A 74 -1.14 10.08 1.36
C PHE A 74 -1.70 10.34 -0.05
N ALA A 75 -0.98 9.96 -1.12
CA ALA A 75 -1.43 10.15 -2.51
C ALA A 75 -2.69 9.34 -2.85
N TYR A 76 -2.97 8.23 -2.16
CA TYR A 76 -4.18 7.43 -2.32
C TYR A 76 -5.47 8.24 -2.11
N ARG A 77 -5.40 9.36 -1.38
CA ARG A 77 -6.54 10.28 -1.17
C ARG A 77 -6.98 11.02 -2.43
N ASN A 78 -6.09 11.12 -3.42
CA ASN A 78 -6.37 11.83 -4.66
C ASN A 78 -7.29 11.05 -5.62
N ASP A 79 -7.45 9.76 -5.37
CA ASP A 79 -8.22 8.87 -6.23
C ASP A 79 -8.94 7.81 -5.36
N GLY A 80 -10.22 7.59 -5.62
CA GLY A 80 -11.02 6.61 -4.86
C GLY A 80 -10.79 5.15 -5.27
N GLU A 81 -10.20 4.91 -6.44
CA GLU A 81 -9.87 3.54 -6.90
C GLU A 81 -8.63 2.97 -6.22
N TYR A 82 -7.69 3.83 -5.78
CA TYR A 82 -6.49 3.38 -5.09
C TYR A 82 -6.82 2.86 -3.69
N THR A 83 -6.16 1.80 -3.29
CA THR A 83 -6.24 1.29 -1.91
C THR A 83 -5.31 2.06 -0.99
N ILE A 84 -5.69 2.18 0.29
CA ILE A 84 -4.84 2.78 1.33
C ILE A 84 -3.54 1.99 1.56
N ASP A 85 -3.54 0.69 1.20
CA ASP A 85 -2.42 -0.21 1.36
C ASP A 85 -1.91 -0.74 0.00
N ASN A 86 -0.74 -1.35 0.03
CA ASN A 86 -0.09 -1.98 -1.12
C ASN A 86 -0.28 -3.51 -1.13
N MET A 87 -1.30 -4.03 -0.45
CA MET A 87 -1.45 -5.48 -0.28
C MET A 87 -1.79 -6.22 -1.58
N ALA A 88 -2.53 -5.59 -2.50
CA ALA A 88 -2.89 -6.24 -3.76
C ALA A 88 -1.67 -6.47 -4.67
N PRO A 89 -0.82 -5.45 -4.96
CA PRO A 89 0.46 -5.67 -5.65
C PRO A 89 1.40 -6.63 -4.93
N GLU A 90 1.51 -6.54 -3.60
CA GLU A 90 2.36 -7.46 -2.83
C GLU A 90 1.91 -8.92 -2.95
N ARG A 91 0.60 -9.17 -2.89
CA ARG A 91 0.03 -10.51 -3.12
C ARG A 91 0.30 -11.00 -4.53
N ALA A 92 0.19 -10.14 -5.54
CA ALA A 92 0.45 -10.49 -6.94
C ALA A 92 1.93 -10.85 -7.19
N ILE A 93 2.86 -10.19 -6.51
CA ILE A 93 4.30 -10.46 -6.64
C ILE A 93 4.75 -11.67 -5.79
N ARG A 94 4.01 -12.01 -4.75
CA ARG A 94 4.37 -13.09 -3.81
C ARG A 94 4.71 -14.42 -4.48
N PRO A 95 3.97 -14.93 -5.49
CA PRO A 95 4.33 -16.18 -6.18
C PRO A 95 5.73 -16.12 -6.80
N MET A 96 6.12 -14.99 -7.40
CA MET A 96 7.46 -14.82 -7.97
C MET A 96 8.55 -14.86 -6.91
N THR A 97 8.31 -14.23 -5.75
CA THR A 97 9.30 -14.23 -4.65
C THR A 97 9.45 -15.61 -4.02
N VAL A 98 8.37 -16.39 -3.92
CA VAL A 98 8.39 -17.79 -3.45
C VAL A 98 9.12 -18.67 -4.47
N GLN A 99 8.81 -18.53 -5.77
CA GLN A 99 9.48 -19.26 -6.84
C GLN A 99 10.99 -18.97 -6.85
N ARG A 100 11.39 -17.70 -6.74
CA ARG A 100 12.80 -17.31 -6.63
C ARG A 100 13.49 -17.94 -5.42
N LYS A 101 12.83 -18.01 -4.25
CA LYS A 101 13.38 -18.67 -3.06
C LYS A 101 13.61 -20.16 -3.27
N ASN A 102 12.67 -20.84 -3.95
CA ASN A 102 12.71 -22.29 -4.16
C ASN A 102 13.69 -22.70 -5.27
N SER A 103 13.83 -21.88 -6.32
CA SER A 103 14.62 -22.18 -7.52
C SER A 103 15.98 -21.51 -7.53
N LEU A 104 16.32 -20.69 -6.54
CA LEU A 104 17.55 -19.91 -6.37
C LEU A 104 17.81 -18.90 -7.50
N PHE A 105 17.53 -19.26 -8.76
CA PHE A 105 17.70 -18.39 -9.95
C PHE A 105 16.82 -18.86 -11.11
N PHE A 106 16.62 -17.99 -12.10
CA PHE A 106 15.78 -18.28 -13.27
C PHE A 106 16.58 -18.90 -14.46
N GLY A 107 17.83 -19.28 -14.26
CA GLY A 107 18.70 -19.87 -15.26
C GLY A 107 19.24 -18.87 -16.29
N SER A 108 18.46 -17.88 -16.68
CA SER A 108 18.84 -16.84 -17.63
C SER A 108 17.90 -15.65 -17.56
N THR A 109 18.29 -14.52 -18.18
CA THR A 109 17.40 -13.34 -18.34
C THR A 109 16.13 -13.70 -19.09
N GLN A 110 16.22 -14.55 -20.12
CA GLN A 110 15.06 -15.06 -20.87
C GLN A 110 14.15 -15.92 -19.98
N GLY A 111 14.71 -16.74 -19.11
CA GLY A 111 13.95 -17.53 -18.12
C GLY A 111 13.21 -16.62 -17.13
N ALA A 112 13.86 -15.57 -16.66
CA ALA A 112 13.23 -14.59 -15.78
C ALA A 112 12.06 -13.86 -16.46
N LEU A 113 12.23 -13.41 -17.71
CA LEU A 113 11.17 -12.76 -18.49
C LEU A 113 9.96 -13.69 -18.73
N ARG A 114 10.22 -14.94 -19.11
CA ARG A 114 9.15 -15.95 -19.28
C ARG A 114 8.39 -16.20 -17.98
N SER A 115 9.11 -16.35 -16.87
CA SER A 115 8.50 -16.54 -15.55
C SER A 115 7.66 -15.32 -15.14
N ALA A 116 8.15 -14.11 -15.37
CA ALA A 116 7.40 -12.88 -15.10
C ALA A 116 6.12 -12.82 -15.96
N PHE A 117 6.20 -13.15 -17.24
CA PHE A 117 5.04 -13.18 -18.13
C PHE A 117 3.98 -14.16 -17.65
N TYR A 118 4.34 -15.41 -17.40
CA TYR A 118 3.38 -16.41 -16.93
C TYR A 118 2.76 -16.06 -15.57
N ASN A 119 3.56 -15.58 -14.62
CA ASN A 119 3.03 -15.17 -13.32
C ASN A 119 2.07 -13.98 -13.44
N THR A 120 2.40 -12.97 -14.25
CA THR A 120 1.52 -11.83 -14.50
C THR A 120 0.18 -12.32 -15.07
N PHE A 121 0.23 -13.20 -16.06
CA PHE A 121 -0.96 -13.73 -16.69
C PHE A 121 -1.83 -14.53 -15.70
N ILE A 122 -1.24 -15.43 -14.92
CA ILE A 122 -1.94 -16.23 -13.91
C ILE A 122 -2.58 -15.32 -12.84
N GLU A 123 -1.85 -14.34 -12.33
CA GLU A 123 -2.38 -13.44 -11.31
C GLU A 123 -3.49 -12.53 -11.87
N THR A 124 -3.39 -12.10 -13.12
CA THR A 124 -4.47 -11.36 -13.79
C THR A 124 -5.74 -12.22 -13.91
N CYS A 125 -5.62 -13.48 -14.32
CA CYS A 125 -6.75 -14.41 -14.36
C CYS A 125 -7.39 -14.60 -12.99
N LYS A 126 -6.58 -14.76 -11.93
CA LYS A 126 -7.07 -14.88 -10.54
C LYS A 126 -7.82 -13.63 -10.07
N GLN A 127 -7.29 -12.44 -10.35
CA GLN A 127 -7.94 -11.18 -10.00
C GLN A 127 -9.27 -11.00 -10.74
N ALA A 128 -9.31 -11.38 -12.01
CA ALA A 128 -10.52 -11.37 -12.83
C ALA A 128 -11.50 -12.53 -12.50
N LYS A 129 -11.14 -13.43 -11.56
CA LYS A 129 -11.92 -14.65 -11.23
C LYS A 129 -12.20 -15.55 -12.44
N ILE A 130 -11.30 -15.58 -13.40
CA ILE A 130 -11.36 -16.39 -14.61
C ILE A 130 -10.46 -17.61 -14.44
N SER A 131 -10.94 -18.80 -14.79
CA SER A 131 -10.10 -19.99 -14.81
C SER A 131 -9.04 -19.90 -15.91
N PHE A 132 -7.78 -20.19 -15.57
CA PHE A 132 -6.70 -20.25 -16.56
C PHE A 132 -7.01 -21.18 -17.74
N GLN A 133 -7.71 -22.30 -17.48
CA GLN A 133 -8.13 -23.26 -18.52
C GLN A 133 -9.22 -22.73 -19.46
N GLN A 134 -9.96 -21.71 -19.04
CA GLN A 134 -11.01 -21.09 -19.89
C GLN A 134 -10.44 -20.04 -20.83
N PHE A 135 -9.20 -19.64 -20.62
CA PHE A 135 -8.55 -18.61 -21.43
C PHE A 135 -7.77 -19.18 -22.61
N PHE A 136 -7.39 -20.45 -22.55
CA PHE A 136 -6.71 -21.23 -23.60
C PHE A 136 -7.65 -22.28 -24.16
#